data_4307c1a8ce8e29a8c2516f6b3cc64020
#
_entry.id   4307c1a8ce8e29a8c2516f6b3cc64020
#
_cell.length_a   1.000
_cell.length_b   1.000
_cell.length_c   1.000
_cell.angle_alpha   90.00
_cell.angle_beta   90.00
_cell.angle_gamma   90.00
#
_symmetry.space_group_name_H-M   'P 1'
#
loop_
_entity.id
_entity.type
_entity.pdbx_description
1 polymer ?
#
loop_
_entity_poly.entity_id
_entity_poly.type
_entity_poly.pdbx_seq_one_letter_code
_entity_poly.pdbx_strand_id
1 'polypeptide(L)'
;MIAALLMLSISLQSIELLLTRRDFGAAGVFSWRVIRDDVAALPGPLRALLDGLLGDSSFVVLLLLQLGLSLLLPWCTHMLVPLGLLLSGLLVCIRFRGTYNGGSDAMTLVVVLGLWVARLGPPSADGDSLAGSPWQRAGLGYIAAQLVLSYLLAGVAKLREPRWRRGQALPRLLRAHQYAVPGSLQRALATRPRALAASWLVMLFECAFPCAPWLGPEGCAVVLACGAIFHLVNAVGLGLNRFLWAWLAAYPALLFWSGQLTG
;
A
#
# COMPACT_ATOMS: atom_id res chain seq x y z
N MET A 1 -2.43 -16.08 -3.32
CA MET A 1 -1.23 -15.30 -2.87
C MET A 1 -1.54 -13.84 -2.61
N ILE A 2 -2.11 -13.05 -3.56
CA ILE A 2 -2.49 -11.62 -3.35
C ILE A 2 -3.31 -11.45 -2.06
N ALA A 3 -4.39 -12.22 -1.90
CA ALA A 3 -5.28 -12.14 -0.75
C ALA A 3 -4.57 -12.37 0.61
N ALA A 4 -3.61 -13.29 0.68
CA ALA A 4 -2.87 -13.56 1.91
C ALA A 4 -1.91 -12.43 2.29
N LEU A 5 -1.22 -11.84 1.31
CA LEU A 5 -0.32 -10.69 1.54
C LEU A 5 -1.12 -9.43 1.89
N LEU A 6 -2.26 -9.24 1.22
CA LEU A 6 -3.18 -8.13 1.50
C LEU A 6 -3.79 -8.25 2.90
N MET A 7 -4.14 -9.47 3.33
CA MET A 7 -4.58 -9.75 4.71
C MET A 7 -3.53 -9.24 5.70
N LEU A 8 -2.25 -9.54 5.51
CA LEU A 8 -1.19 -9.06 6.40
C LEU A 8 -1.11 -7.54 6.45
N SER A 9 -1.17 -6.85 5.29
CA SER A 9 -1.14 -5.39 5.22
C SER A 9 -2.29 -4.76 6.00
N ILE A 10 -3.53 -5.23 5.79
CA ILE A 10 -4.73 -4.67 6.41
C ILE A 10 -4.81 -5.04 7.90
N SER A 11 -4.44 -6.28 8.26
CA SER A 11 -4.44 -6.70 9.66
C SER A 11 -3.44 -5.88 10.48
N LEU A 12 -2.23 -5.64 9.96
CA LEU A 12 -1.25 -4.77 10.60
C LEU A 12 -1.79 -3.35 10.78
N GLN A 13 -2.40 -2.77 9.75
CA GLN A 13 -3.03 -1.45 9.85
C GLN A 13 -4.09 -1.42 10.95
N SER A 14 -5.01 -2.39 10.95
CA SER A 14 -6.12 -2.43 11.92
C SER A 14 -5.59 -2.60 13.34
N ILE A 15 -4.59 -3.47 13.56
CA ILE A 15 -3.97 -3.70 14.86
C ILE A 15 -3.23 -2.45 15.34
N GLU A 16 -2.41 -1.82 14.50
CA GLU A 16 -1.69 -0.57 14.84
C GLU A 16 -2.67 0.51 15.28
N LEU A 17 -3.76 0.72 14.53
CA LEU A 17 -4.78 1.70 14.87
C LEU A 17 -5.54 1.33 16.16
N LEU A 18 -5.85 0.06 16.40
CA LEU A 18 -6.46 -0.39 17.65
C LEU A 18 -5.55 -0.19 18.84
N LEU A 19 -4.24 -0.40 18.71
CA LEU A 19 -3.26 -0.17 19.76
C LEU A 19 -3.12 1.33 20.09
N THR A 20 -3.20 2.18 19.08
CA THR A 20 -3.11 3.65 19.22
C THR A 20 -4.48 4.34 19.39
N ARG A 21 -5.54 3.59 19.72
CA ARG A 21 -6.93 4.10 19.82
C ARG A 21 -7.10 5.33 20.71
N ARG A 22 -6.19 5.56 21.66
CA ARG A 22 -6.23 6.74 22.54
C ARG A 22 -6.01 8.05 21.77
N ASP A 23 -5.24 8.00 20.69
CA ASP A 23 -4.86 9.18 19.91
C ASP A 23 -6.03 9.71 19.05
N PHE A 24 -7.01 8.86 18.77
CA PHE A 24 -8.23 9.23 18.02
C PHE A 24 -9.53 9.09 18.83
N GLY A 25 -9.44 8.83 20.13
CA GLY A 25 -10.54 8.97 21.08
C GLY A 25 -10.86 10.43 21.40
N ALA A 26 -11.87 10.66 22.22
CA ALA A 26 -12.42 11.99 22.51
C ALA A 26 -11.41 13.05 22.97
N ALA A 27 -10.32 12.64 23.63
CA ALA A 27 -9.24 13.51 24.09
C ALA A 27 -7.99 13.49 23.17
N GLY A 28 -8.02 12.70 22.10
CA GLY A 28 -6.89 12.54 21.18
C GLY A 28 -6.82 13.62 20.11
N VAL A 29 -5.62 13.83 19.56
CA VAL A 29 -5.36 14.82 18.49
C VAL A 29 -6.13 14.52 17.19
N PHE A 30 -6.49 13.26 16.97
CA PHE A 30 -7.30 12.81 15.83
C PHE A 30 -8.75 12.52 16.23
N SER A 31 -9.30 13.19 17.26
CA SER A 31 -10.71 12.98 17.66
C SER A 31 -11.67 13.35 16.51
N TRP A 32 -12.78 12.63 16.40
CA TRP A 32 -13.79 12.92 15.36
C TRP A 32 -14.37 14.33 15.48
N ARG A 33 -14.45 14.86 16.68
CA ARG A 33 -14.92 16.24 16.93
C ARG A 33 -14.12 17.28 16.17
N VAL A 34 -12.81 17.08 16.03
CA VAL A 34 -11.90 18.00 15.31
C VAL A 34 -11.97 17.77 13.80
N ILE A 35 -12.01 16.49 13.38
CA ILE A 35 -11.94 16.13 11.96
C ILE A 35 -13.28 16.35 11.24
N ARG A 36 -14.41 16.23 11.94
CA ARG A 36 -15.75 16.39 11.35
C ARG A 36 -15.99 17.76 10.69
N ASP A 37 -15.23 18.78 11.07
CA ASP A 37 -15.35 20.11 10.47
C ASP A 37 -14.91 20.11 9.00
N ASP A 38 -14.01 19.20 8.61
CA ASP A 38 -13.57 19.06 7.22
C ASP A 38 -14.68 18.52 6.30
N VAL A 39 -15.65 17.80 6.88
CA VAL A 39 -16.82 17.27 6.16
C VAL A 39 -18.08 18.13 6.35
N ALA A 40 -17.95 19.30 6.99
CA ALA A 40 -19.09 20.19 7.28
C ALA A 40 -19.82 20.69 6.01
N ALA A 41 -19.12 20.79 4.87
CA ALA A 41 -19.67 21.18 3.58
C ALA A 41 -20.51 20.08 2.89
N LEU A 42 -20.49 18.82 3.39
CA LEU A 42 -21.25 17.74 2.83
C LEU A 42 -22.74 17.87 3.13
N PRO A 43 -23.64 17.31 2.27
CA PRO A 43 -25.08 17.25 2.54
C PRO A 43 -25.37 16.63 3.90
N GLY A 44 -26.39 17.17 4.61
CA GLY A 44 -26.75 16.75 5.96
C GLY A 44 -26.89 15.25 6.19
N PRO A 45 -27.58 14.48 5.32
CA PRO A 45 -27.72 13.03 5.47
C PRO A 45 -26.36 12.30 5.39
N LEU A 46 -25.47 12.71 4.48
CA LEU A 46 -24.15 12.10 4.34
C LEU A 46 -23.25 12.41 5.55
N ARG A 47 -23.32 13.65 6.06
CA ARG A 47 -22.61 14.03 7.27
C ARG A 47 -23.11 13.25 8.49
N ALA A 48 -24.42 13.07 8.65
CA ALA A 48 -24.99 12.27 9.74
C ALA A 48 -24.54 10.80 9.65
N LEU A 49 -24.47 10.24 8.45
CA LEU A 49 -23.95 8.90 8.22
C LEU A 49 -22.46 8.79 8.65
N LEU A 50 -21.64 9.75 8.25
CA LEU A 50 -20.21 9.77 8.63
C LEU A 50 -20.04 10.00 10.14
N ASP A 51 -20.84 10.84 10.77
CA ASP A 51 -20.85 11.03 12.24
C ASP A 51 -21.17 9.70 12.95
N GLY A 52 -22.11 8.90 12.42
CA GLY A 52 -22.46 7.59 12.95
C GLY A 52 -21.34 6.54 12.76
N LEU A 53 -20.68 6.53 11.62
CA LEU A 53 -19.66 5.52 11.27
C LEU A 53 -18.27 5.85 11.82
N LEU A 54 -17.90 7.14 11.90
CA LEU A 54 -16.55 7.61 12.23
C LEU A 54 -16.45 8.20 13.63
N GLY A 55 -17.54 8.20 14.42
CA GLY A 55 -17.48 8.51 15.84
C GLY A 55 -16.51 7.57 16.57
N ASP A 56 -15.94 8.04 17.69
CA ASP A 56 -14.81 7.36 18.35
C ASP A 56 -15.07 5.88 18.66
N SER A 57 -16.27 5.53 19.16
CA SER A 57 -16.64 4.13 19.44
C SER A 57 -16.95 3.33 18.18
N SER A 58 -17.67 3.93 17.22
CA SER A 58 -18.03 3.30 15.95
C SER A 58 -16.79 3.02 15.11
N PHE A 59 -15.79 3.89 15.18
CA PHE A 59 -14.53 3.70 14.48
C PHE A 59 -13.75 2.49 15.00
N VAL A 60 -13.78 2.22 16.31
CA VAL A 60 -13.20 0.98 16.87
C VAL A 60 -13.91 -0.26 16.31
N VAL A 61 -15.27 -0.22 16.24
CA VAL A 61 -16.03 -1.32 15.63
C VAL A 61 -15.70 -1.49 14.16
N LEU A 62 -15.55 -0.39 13.42
CA LEU A 62 -15.11 -0.41 12.02
C LEU A 62 -13.74 -1.09 11.85
N LEU A 63 -12.78 -0.79 12.73
CA LEU A 63 -11.45 -1.42 12.69
C LEU A 63 -11.49 -2.92 13.02
N LEU A 64 -12.32 -3.33 13.97
CA LEU A 64 -12.52 -4.74 14.29
C LEU A 64 -13.20 -5.49 13.13
N LEU A 65 -14.19 -4.88 12.49
CA LEU A 65 -14.83 -5.41 11.28
C LEU A 65 -13.80 -5.54 10.14
N GLN A 66 -13.00 -4.49 9.90
CA GLN A 66 -11.93 -4.50 8.90
C GLN A 66 -10.93 -5.63 9.16
N LEU A 67 -10.52 -5.82 10.42
CA LEU A 67 -9.64 -6.92 10.81
C LEU A 67 -10.29 -8.28 10.53
N GLY A 68 -11.54 -8.48 10.94
CA GLY A 68 -12.29 -9.71 10.68
C GLY A 68 -12.42 -10.02 9.18
N LEU A 69 -12.81 -9.01 8.37
CA LEU A 69 -12.89 -9.16 6.92
C LEU A 69 -11.52 -9.46 6.28
N SER A 70 -10.44 -8.86 6.79
CA SER A 70 -9.10 -9.12 6.28
C SER A 70 -8.67 -10.57 6.54
N LEU A 71 -8.97 -11.11 7.71
CA LEU A 71 -8.69 -12.52 8.06
C LEU A 71 -9.50 -13.51 7.21
N LEU A 72 -10.70 -13.14 6.79
CA LEU A 72 -11.54 -13.95 5.89
C LEU A 72 -11.08 -13.90 4.42
N LEU A 73 -10.34 -12.87 4.02
CA LEU A 73 -10.03 -12.58 2.62
C LEU A 73 -9.35 -13.72 1.86
N PRO A 74 -8.38 -14.49 2.42
CA PRO A 74 -7.74 -15.61 1.72
C PRO A 74 -8.65 -16.82 1.53
N TRP A 75 -9.65 -16.99 2.39
CA TRP A 75 -10.49 -18.17 2.45
C TRP A 75 -11.85 -17.97 1.79
N CYS A 76 -12.33 -16.74 1.71
CA CYS A 76 -13.63 -16.40 1.13
C CYS A 76 -13.43 -15.71 -0.22
N THR A 77 -13.88 -16.34 -1.31
CA THR A 77 -13.79 -15.78 -2.67
C THR A 77 -14.91 -14.80 -3.00
N HIS A 78 -15.91 -14.67 -2.15
CA HIS A 78 -17.07 -13.82 -2.40
C HIS A 78 -16.68 -12.31 -2.51
N MET A 79 -17.21 -11.63 -3.52
CA MET A 79 -16.89 -10.23 -3.85
C MET A 79 -17.22 -9.22 -2.75
N LEU A 80 -18.14 -9.55 -1.82
CA LEU A 80 -18.49 -8.65 -0.72
C LEU A 80 -17.37 -8.47 0.31
N VAL A 81 -16.44 -9.44 0.44
CA VAL A 81 -15.31 -9.32 1.37
C VAL A 81 -14.34 -8.20 0.93
N PRO A 82 -13.79 -8.19 -0.29
CA PRO A 82 -12.96 -7.07 -0.73
C PRO A 82 -13.74 -5.77 -0.87
N LEU A 83 -15.04 -5.79 -1.19
CA LEU A 83 -15.87 -4.58 -1.17
C LEU A 83 -15.96 -3.98 0.24
N GLY A 84 -16.23 -4.80 1.25
CA GLY A 84 -16.25 -4.35 2.64
C GLY A 84 -14.90 -3.78 3.10
N LEU A 85 -13.79 -4.40 2.68
CA LEU A 85 -12.44 -3.88 2.94
C LEU A 85 -12.17 -2.56 2.19
N LEU A 86 -12.66 -2.41 0.97
CA LEU A 86 -12.52 -1.16 0.22
C LEU A 86 -13.29 -0.03 0.92
N LEU A 87 -14.55 -0.26 1.28
CA LEU A 87 -15.37 0.74 1.95
C LEU A 87 -14.81 1.10 3.32
N SER A 88 -14.39 0.12 4.13
CA SER A 88 -13.78 0.38 5.43
C SER A 88 -12.45 1.13 5.30
N GLY A 89 -11.62 0.78 4.32
CA GLY A 89 -10.36 1.48 4.04
C GLY A 89 -10.58 2.94 3.61
N LEU A 90 -11.60 3.21 2.78
CA LEU A 90 -12.00 4.59 2.42
C LEU A 90 -12.48 5.38 3.65
N LEU A 91 -13.27 4.75 4.55
CA LEU A 91 -13.68 5.39 5.79
C LEU A 91 -12.49 5.71 6.71
N VAL A 92 -11.48 4.81 6.78
CA VAL A 92 -10.22 5.09 7.48
C VAL A 92 -9.50 6.29 6.86
N CYS A 93 -9.43 6.39 5.53
CA CYS A 93 -8.84 7.56 4.87
C CYS A 93 -9.60 8.85 5.19
N ILE A 94 -10.93 8.83 5.20
CA ILE A 94 -11.73 10.01 5.60
C ILE A 94 -11.43 10.38 7.05
N ARG A 95 -11.36 9.39 7.96
CA ARG A 95 -11.08 9.59 9.38
C ARG A 95 -9.73 10.26 9.65
N PHE A 96 -8.74 10.06 8.77
CA PHE A 96 -7.40 10.62 8.88
C PHE A 96 -7.07 11.71 7.85
N ARG A 97 -8.07 12.31 7.18
CA ARG A 97 -7.91 13.38 6.18
C ARG A 97 -7.05 12.95 4.98
N GLY A 98 -7.12 11.69 4.60
CA GLY A 98 -6.34 11.09 3.54
C GLY A 98 -5.67 9.80 3.98
N THR A 99 -4.54 9.47 3.38
CA THR A 99 -3.79 8.26 3.76
C THR A 99 -2.95 8.54 5.00
N TYR A 100 -3.26 7.88 6.13
CA TYR A 100 -2.54 8.05 7.39
C TYR A 100 -1.07 7.65 7.29
N ASN A 101 -0.78 6.56 6.57
CA ASN A 101 0.59 6.10 6.31
C ASN A 101 0.98 6.25 4.82
N GLY A 102 0.60 7.35 4.21
CA GLY A 102 1.03 7.72 2.87
C GLY A 102 0.77 6.64 1.83
N GLY A 103 1.83 6.25 1.11
CA GLY A 103 1.72 5.33 -0.02
C GLY A 103 1.25 3.92 0.32
N SER A 104 1.47 3.41 1.55
CA SER A 104 1.02 2.05 1.92
C SER A 104 -0.49 1.94 1.95
N ASP A 105 -1.20 2.96 2.48
CA ASP A 105 -2.66 2.97 2.50
C ASP A 105 -3.21 3.08 1.08
N ALA A 106 -2.62 3.95 0.26
CA ALA A 106 -3.00 4.10 -1.15
C ALA A 106 -2.81 2.79 -1.93
N MET A 107 -1.64 2.14 -1.80
CA MET A 107 -1.37 0.87 -2.49
C MET A 107 -2.29 -0.25 -1.97
N THR A 108 -2.58 -0.30 -0.68
CA THR A 108 -3.55 -1.26 -0.13
C THR A 108 -4.92 -1.09 -0.76
N LEU A 109 -5.43 0.15 -0.87
CA LEU A 109 -6.70 0.43 -1.55
C LEU A 109 -6.67 0.04 -3.03
N VAL A 110 -5.58 0.29 -3.74
CA VAL A 110 -5.38 -0.14 -5.13
C VAL A 110 -5.51 -1.66 -5.24
N VAL A 111 -4.82 -2.42 -4.39
CA VAL A 111 -4.86 -3.89 -4.44
C VAL A 111 -6.24 -4.42 -4.05
N VAL A 112 -6.90 -3.83 -3.05
CA VAL A 112 -8.27 -4.20 -2.66
C VAL A 112 -9.26 -3.95 -3.80
N LEU A 113 -9.20 -2.77 -4.45
CA LEU A 113 -10.05 -2.43 -5.58
C LEU A 113 -9.84 -3.39 -6.75
N GLY A 114 -8.59 -3.65 -7.13
CA GLY A 114 -8.29 -4.59 -8.20
C GLY A 114 -8.74 -6.03 -7.88
N LEU A 115 -8.59 -6.46 -6.62
CA LEU A 115 -9.07 -7.76 -6.17
C LEU A 115 -10.61 -7.83 -6.17
N TRP A 116 -11.30 -6.75 -5.79
CA TRP A 116 -12.75 -6.65 -5.88
C TRP A 116 -13.21 -6.78 -7.33
N VAL A 117 -12.63 -6.02 -8.26
CA VAL A 117 -12.92 -6.13 -9.70
C VAL A 117 -12.67 -7.55 -10.20
N ALA A 118 -11.54 -8.17 -9.81
CA ALA A 118 -11.22 -9.55 -10.22
C ALA A 118 -12.27 -10.58 -9.75
N ARG A 119 -13.03 -10.27 -8.69
CA ARG A 119 -14.07 -11.15 -8.12
C ARG A 119 -15.49 -10.82 -8.60
N LEU A 120 -15.68 -9.87 -9.52
CA LEU A 120 -17.01 -9.56 -10.09
C LEU A 120 -17.51 -10.65 -11.06
N GLY A 121 -16.58 -11.40 -11.67
CA GLY A 121 -16.93 -12.50 -12.58
C GLY A 121 -17.32 -13.77 -11.85
N PRO A 122 -18.06 -14.68 -12.53
CA PRO A 122 -18.34 -15.99 -11.99
C PRO A 122 -17.03 -16.74 -11.71
N PRO A 123 -16.98 -17.61 -10.70
CA PRO A 123 -15.87 -18.53 -10.50
C PRO A 123 -15.65 -19.32 -11.80
N SER A 124 -14.43 -19.50 -12.28
CA SER A 124 -14.13 -20.33 -13.43
C SER A 124 -14.55 -21.77 -13.12
N ALA A 125 -15.38 -22.36 -13.97
CA ALA A 125 -15.89 -23.73 -13.81
C ALA A 125 -14.74 -24.78 -13.78
N ASP A 126 -13.61 -24.45 -14.38
CA ASP A 126 -12.47 -25.35 -14.56
C ASP A 126 -11.36 -25.16 -13.52
N GLY A 127 -11.64 -24.65 -12.33
CA GLY A 127 -10.73 -24.61 -11.15
C GLY A 127 -9.25 -24.27 -11.37
N ASP A 128 -8.76 -24.31 -12.59
CA ASP A 128 -7.33 -24.38 -12.92
C ASP A 128 -6.84 -23.41 -14.00
N SER A 129 -7.69 -22.61 -14.63
CA SER A 129 -7.16 -21.66 -15.62
C SER A 129 -6.89 -20.29 -15.00
N LEU A 130 -5.62 -20.01 -14.73
CA LEU A 130 -5.06 -18.67 -14.61
C LEU A 130 -5.33 -17.78 -15.87
N ALA A 131 -5.86 -18.38 -16.93
CA ALA A 131 -6.41 -17.72 -18.11
C ALA A 131 -7.76 -17.01 -17.85
N GLY A 132 -8.04 -16.73 -16.63
CA GLY A 132 -9.12 -16.10 -15.92
C GLY A 132 -10.14 -15.28 -16.68
N SER A 133 -11.32 -15.14 -16.09
CA SER A 133 -12.40 -14.29 -16.60
C SER A 133 -11.90 -12.89 -17.00
N PRO A 134 -12.57 -12.19 -17.92
CA PRO A 134 -12.21 -10.80 -18.25
C PRO A 134 -12.10 -9.89 -17.01
N TRP A 135 -12.90 -10.13 -16.00
CA TRP A 135 -12.87 -9.40 -14.73
C TRP A 135 -11.58 -9.66 -13.94
N GLN A 136 -11.13 -10.91 -13.89
CA GLN A 136 -9.87 -11.26 -13.23
C GLN A 136 -8.68 -10.60 -13.94
N ARG A 137 -8.64 -10.65 -15.28
CA ARG A 137 -7.61 -9.98 -16.09
C ARG A 137 -7.65 -8.46 -15.87
N ALA A 138 -8.84 -7.85 -15.88
CA ALA A 138 -9.00 -6.41 -15.64
C ALA A 138 -8.50 -6.01 -14.25
N GLY A 139 -8.89 -6.74 -13.20
CA GLY A 139 -8.47 -6.46 -11.82
C GLY A 139 -6.97 -6.61 -11.64
N LEU A 140 -6.36 -7.71 -12.13
CA LEU A 140 -4.91 -7.91 -12.08
C LEU A 140 -4.15 -6.89 -12.94
N GLY A 141 -4.68 -6.54 -14.12
CA GLY A 141 -4.11 -5.50 -14.98
C GLY A 141 -4.10 -4.13 -14.32
N TYR A 142 -5.19 -3.79 -13.64
CA TYR A 142 -5.26 -2.56 -12.86
C TYR A 142 -4.20 -2.53 -11.74
N ILE A 143 -4.06 -3.61 -10.96
CA ILE A 143 -3.04 -3.69 -9.90
C ILE A 143 -1.63 -3.56 -10.50
N ALA A 144 -1.33 -4.30 -11.58
CA ALA A 144 -0.03 -4.26 -12.23
C ALA A 144 0.31 -2.87 -12.78
N ALA A 145 -0.64 -2.21 -13.45
CA ALA A 145 -0.47 -0.86 -13.99
C ALA A 145 -0.21 0.16 -12.87
N GLN A 146 -0.97 0.10 -11.77
CA GLN A 146 -0.79 1.00 -10.64
C GLN A 146 0.55 0.74 -9.91
N LEU A 147 0.97 -0.51 -9.80
CA LEU A 147 2.28 -0.86 -9.26
C LEU A 147 3.41 -0.23 -10.08
N VAL A 148 3.41 -0.44 -11.40
CA VAL A 148 4.40 0.15 -12.32
C VAL A 148 4.40 1.68 -12.23
N LEU A 149 3.21 2.28 -12.25
CA LEU A 149 3.05 3.73 -12.16
C LEU A 149 3.58 4.27 -10.84
N SER A 150 3.37 3.57 -9.73
CA SER A 150 3.84 4.00 -8.40
C SER A 150 5.37 4.10 -8.33
N TYR A 151 6.09 3.11 -8.88
CA TYR A 151 7.56 3.16 -8.96
C TYR A 151 8.03 4.27 -9.89
N LEU A 152 7.47 4.36 -11.09
CA LEU A 152 7.85 5.38 -12.07
C LEU A 152 7.68 6.80 -11.52
N LEU A 153 6.52 7.09 -10.93
CA LEU A 153 6.25 8.42 -10.38
C LEU A 153 7.19 8.74 -9.20
N ALA A 154 7.48 7.74 -8.33
CA ALA A 154 8.42 7.90 -7.24
C ALA A 154 9.84 8.18 -7.74
N GLY A 155 10.29 7.46 -8.77
CA GLY A 155 11.61 7.66 -9.41
C GLY A 155 11.71 9.03 -10.07
N VAL A 156 10.71 9.41 -10.88
CA VAL A 156 10.66 10.72 -11.55
C VAL A 156 10.62 11.88 -10.54
N ALA A 157 9.83 11.74 -9.47
CA ALA A 157 9.78 12.75 -8.42
C ALA A 157 11.16 12.96 -7.76
N LYS A 158 11.87 11.85 -7.46
CA LYS A 158 13.24 11.91 -6.92
C LYS A 158 14.24 12.48 -7.92
N LEU A 159 14.13 12.14 -9.21
CA LEU A 159 14.98 12.70 -10.26
C LEU A 159 14.79 14.22 -10.41
N ARG A 160 13.58 14.72 -10.20
CA ARG A 160 13.29 16.17 -10.26
C ARG A 160 13.86 16.92 -9.04
N GLU A 161 14.01 16.27 -7.90
CA GLU A 161 14.48 16.91 -6.65
C GLU A 161 16.03 16.95 -6.61
N PRO A 162 16.67 18.16 -6.63
CA PRO A 162 18.12 18.28 -6.66
C PRO A 162 18.84 17.61 -5.47
N ARG A 163 18.20 17.53 -4.31
CA ARG A 163 18.79 16.91 -3.12
C ARG A 163 19.00 15.40 -3.30
N TRP A 164 18.11 14.72 -4.05
CA TRP A 164 18.28 13.32 -4.41
C TRP A 164 19.45 13.14 -5.36
N ARG A 165 19.51 13.92 -6.43
CA ARG A 165 20.59 13.87 -7.43
C ARG A 165 21.97 14.17 -6.84
N ARG A 166 22.04 14.96 -5.76
CA ARG A 166 23.29 15.31 -5.06
C ARG A 166 23.61 14.36 -3.89
N GLY A 167 22.80 13.31 -3.64
CA GLY A 167 22.97 12.36 -2.54
C GLY A 167 22.74 12.94 -1.15
N GLN A 168 21.98 14.06 -1.05
CA GLN A 168 21.73 14.75 0.22
C GLN A 168 20.42 14.32 0.88
N ALA A 169 19.51 13.72 0.12
CA ALA A 169 18.17 13.37 0.61
C ALA A 169 18.22 12.20 1.62
N LEU A 170 18.90 11.10 1.28
CA LEU A 170 18.99 9.92 2.15
C LEU A 170 19.59 10.23 3.52
N PRO A 171 20.76 10.89 3.65
CA PRO A 171 21.30 11.21 4.97
C PRO A 171 20.38 12.10 5.82
N ARG A 172 19.60 12.99 5.19
CA ARG A 172 18.62 13.82 5.91
C ARG A 172 17.44 12.97 6.40
N LEU A 173 16.92 12.09 5.54
CA LEU A 173 15.84 11.18 5.90
C LEU A 173 16.24 10.28 7.08
N LEU A 174 17.45 9.72 7.06
CA LEU A 174 17.96 8.84 8.11
C LEU A 174 18.24 9.55 9.43
N ARG A 175 18.36 10.88 9.44
CA ARG A 175 18.52 11.70 10.65
C ARG A 175 17.22 12.27 11.16
N ALA A 176 16.12 12.10 10.45
CA ALA A 176 14.83 12.59 10.88
C ALA A 176 14.38 11.86 12.15
N HIS A 177 14.07 12.61 13.21
CA HIS A 177 13.71 12.06 14.54
C HIS A 177 12.46 11.19 14.54
N GLN A 178 11.64 11.28 13.51
CA GLN A 178 10.42 10.48 13.36
C GLN A 178 10.70 9.00 13.03
N TYR A 179 11.94 8.66 12.64
CA TYR A 179 12.33 7.30 12.29
C TYR A 179 13.38 6.77 13.28
N ALA A 180 13.15 5.59 13.83
CA ALA A 180 14.11 4.89 14.69
C ALA A 180 15.16 4.15 13.84
N VAL A 181 15.95 4.89 13.08
CA VAL A 181 16.89 4.34 12.10
C VAL A 181 18.07 3.63 12.79
N PRO A 182 18.37 2.35 12.44
CA PRO A 182 19.54 1.66 12.98
C PRO A 182 20.85 2.40 12.70
N GLY A 183 21.71 2.50 13.72
CA GLY A 183 23.00 3.19 13.58
C GLY A 183 23.94 2.57 12.54
N SER A 184 23.79 1.28 12.22
CA SER A 184 24.50 0.59 11.13
C SER A 184 24.15 1.21 9.77
N LEU A 185 22.86 1.46 9.50
CA LEU A 185 22.39 2.07 8.24
C LEU A 185 22.85 3.53 8.14
N GLN A 186 22.79 4.28 9.25
CA GLN A 186 23.31 5.65 9.29
C GLN A 186 24.80 5.70 8.97
N ARG A 187 25.61 4.79 9.56
CA ARG A 187 27.06 4.68 9.27
C ARG A 187 27.32 4.25 7.83
N ALA A 188 26.56 3.33 7.28
CA ALA A 188 26.71 2.87 5.90
C ALA A 188 26.55 4.02 4.88
N LEU A 189 25.64 4.97 5.15
CA LEU A 189 25.35 6.11 4.28
C LEU A 189 25.95 7.45 4.79
N ALA A 190 26.89 7.40 5.74
CA ALA A 190 27.49 8.61 6.33
C ALA A 190 28.37 9.39 5.35
N THR A 191 28.98 8.70 4.38
CA THR A 191 29.89 9.34 3.41
C THR A 191 29.12 9.79 2.18
N ARG A 192 29.49 10.97 1.64
CA ARG A 192 28.86 11.56 0.46
C ARG A 192 28.84 10.61 -0.76
N PRO A 193 29.93 9.91 -1.13
CA PRO A 193 29.91 9.02 -2.30
C PRO A 193 28.95 7.84 -2.11
N ARG A 194 28.86 7.25 -0.91
CA ARG A 194 27.91 6.15 -0.63
C ARG A 194 26.46 6.63 -0.67
N ALA A 195 26.16 7.78 -0.07
CA ALA A 195 24.84 8.38 -0.12
C ALA A 195 24.43 8.76 -1.56
N LEU A 196 25.37 9.26 -2.36
CA LEU A 196 25.14 9.57 -3.77
C LEU A 196 24.85 8.30 -4.58
N ALA A 197 25.69 7.26 -4.44
CA ALA A 197 25.51 5.98 -5.12
C ALA A 197 24.17 5.33 -4.75
N ALA A 198 23.81 5.28 -3.46
CA ALA A 198 22.53 4.76 -3.01
C ALA A 198 21.33 5.55 -3.56
N SER A 199 21.43 6.90 -3.60
CA SER A 199 20.38 7.75 -4.17
C SER A 199 20.15 7.47 -5.65
N TRP A 200 21.22 7.35 -6.44
CA TRP A 200 21.14 7.02 -7.86
C TRP A 200 20.65 5.59 -8.10
N LEU A 201 21.09 4.63 -7.29
CA LEU A 201 20.59 3.25 -7.38
C LEU A 201 19.06 3.20 -7.19
N VAL A 202 18.52 3.88 -6.18
CA VAL A 202 17.08 3.95 -5.95
C VAL A 202 16.37 4.62 -7.12
N MET A 203 16.83 5.79 -7.58
CA MET A 203 16.20 6.51 -8.67
C MET A 203 16.18 5.70 -9.98
N LEU A 204 17.30 5.07 -10.32
CA LEU A 204 17.42 4.25 -11.54
C LEU A 204 16.55 3.00 -11.45
N PHE A 205 16.55 2.32 -10.29
CA PHE A 205 15.68 1.16 -10.07
C PHE A 205 14.21 1.52 -10.24
N GLU A 206 13.75 2.60 -9.61
CA GLU A 206 12.35 3.03 -9.70
C GLU A 206 11.95 3.47 -11.12
N CYS A 207 12.85 4.18 -11.83
CA CYS A 207 12.58 4.60 -13.20
C CYS A 207 12.66 3.46 -14.22
N ALA A 208 13.48 2.41 -13.96
CA ALA A 208 13.60 1.24 -14.82
C ALA A 208 12.51 0.19 -14.54
N PHE A 209 11.83 0.26 -13.40
CA PHE A 209 10.79 -0.71 -13.01
C PHE A 209 9.70 -0.94 -14.06
N PRO A 210 9.26 0.06 -14.87
CA PRO A 210 8.33 -0.16 -15.98
C PRO A 210 8.78 -1.19 -17.01
N CYS A 211 10.06 -1.49 -17.11
CA CYS A 211 10.57 -2.52 -18.02
C CYS A 211 10.34 -3.95 -17.51
N ALA A 212 10.05 -4.13 -16.21
CA ALA A 212 9.91 -5.45 -15.59
C ALA A 212 8.92 -6.39 -16.29
N PRO A 213 7.72 -5.97 -16.74
CA PRO A 213 6.76 -6.86 -17.40
C PRO A 213 7.28 -7.50 -18.68
N TRP A 214 8.21 -6.84 -19.39
CA TRP A 214 8.76 -7.30 -20.68
C TRP A 214 10.02 -8.17 -20.56
N LEU A 215 10.51 -8.42 -19.35
CA LEU A 215 11.70 -9.25 -19.10
C LEU A 215 11.38 -10.75 -19.00
N GLY A 216 10.15 -11.15 -19.27
CA GLY A 216 9.67 -12.51 -19.03
C GLY A 216 9.47 -12.80 -17.53
N PRO A 217 8.81 -13.92 -17.19
CA PRO A 217 8.48 -14.25 -15.80
C PRO A 217 9.70 -14.31 -14.87
N GLU A 218 10.81 -14.87 -15.33
CA GLU A 218 12.04 -14.99 -14.53
C GLU A 218 12.71 -13.63 -14.30
N GLY A 219 12.87 -12.82 -15.36
CA GLY A 219 13.42 -11.47 -15.26
C GLY A 219 12.53 -10.55 -14.41
N CYS A 220 11.22 -10.64 -14.59
CA CYS A 220 10.26 -9.95 -13.76
C CYS A 220 10.40 -10.35 -12.29
N ALA A 221 10.50 -11.65 -11.98
CA ALA A 221 10.67 -12.14 -10.62
C ALA A 221 11.95 -11.61 -9.97
N VAL A 222 13.05 -11.49 -10.71
CA VAL A 222 14.30 -10.87 -10.21
C VAL A 222 14.08 -9.40 -9.85
N VAL A 223 13.42 -8.62 -10.73
CA VAL A 223 13.11 -7.21 -10.44
C VAL A 223 12.20 -7.08 -9.21
N LEU A 224 11.19 -7.95 -9.08
CA LEU A 224 10.31 -7.98 -7.92
C LEU A 224 11.04 -8.36 -6.63
N ALA A 225 11.99 -9.29 -6.69
CA ALA A 225 12.85 -9.63 -5.54
C ALA A 225 13.71 -8.43 -5.11
N CYS A 226 14.29 -7.69 -6.05
CA CYS A 226 14.99 -6.43 -5.75
C CYS A 226 14.05 -5.40 -5.10
N GLY A 227 12.82 -5.28 -5.59
CA GLY A 227 11.79 -4.43 -5.01
C GLY A 227 11.39 -4.87 -3.59
N ALA A 228 11.28 -6.17 -3.34
CA ALA A 228 11.02 -6.71 -2.00
C ALA A 228 12.15 -6.37 -1.02
N ILE A 229 13.41 -6.52 -1.45
CA ILE A 229 14.58 -6.13 -0.65
C ILE A 229 14.55 -4.63 -0.37
N PHE A 230 14.24 -3.80 -1.38
CA PHE A 230 14.10 -2.34 -1.20
C PHE A 230 13.04 -2.00 -0.14
N HIS A 231 11.85 -2.62 -0.18
CA HIS A 231 10.81 -2.39 0.82
C HIS A 231 11.16 -2.98 2.19
N LEU A 232 11.87 -4.10 2.24
CA LEU A 232 12.37 -4.67 3.50
C LEU A 232 13.38 -3.73 4.17
N VAL A 233 14.30 -3.13 3.40
CA VAL A 233 15.25 -2.12 3.91
C VAL A 233 14.48 -0.90 4.44
N ASN A 234 13.42 -0.45 3.77
CA ASN A 234 12.57 0.63 4.26
C ASN A 234 11.80 0.23 5.53
N ALA A 235 11.31 -1.01 5.62
CA ALA A 235 10.62 -1.51 6.79
C ALA A 235 11.53 -1.56 8.02
N VAL A 236 12.72 -2.15 7.88
CA VAL A 236 13.70 -2.27 8.96
C VAL A 236 14.40 -0.94 9.27
N GLY A 237 14.72 -0.17 8.23
CA GLY A 237 15.47 1.08 8.36
C GLY A 237 14.65 2.29 8.78
N LEU A 238 13.40 2.38 8.34
CA LEU A 238 12.51 3.54 8.56
C LEU A 238 11.24 3.18 9.34
N GLY A 239 11.06 1.91 9.73
CA GLY A 239 9.83 1.43 10.39
C GLY A 239 8.62 1.36 9.47
N LEU A 240 8.82 1.37 8.15
CA LEU A 240 7.74 1.39 7.16
C LEU A 240 7.26 -0.04 6.83
N ASN A 241 6.92 -0.84 7.85
CA ASN A 241 6.53 -2.24 7.74
C ASN A 241 5.32 -2.47 6.83
N ARG A 242 4.30 -1.59 6.87
CA ARG A 242 3.09 -1.71 6.04
C ARG A 242 3.40 -1.54 4.53
N PHE A 243 4.43 -0.74 4.19
CA PHE A 243 4.88 -0.62 2.80
C PHE A 243 5.32 -1.95 2.22
N LEU A 244 6.07 -2.75 2.98
CA LEU A 244 6.51 -4.07 2.53
C LEU A 244 5.32 -4.92 2.10
N TRP A 245 4.33 -5.08 2.96
CA TRP A 245 3.19 -5.97 2.70
C TRP A 245 2.26 -5.45 1.60
N ALA A 246 2.04 -4.13 1.53
CA ALA A 246 1.19 -3.52 0.50
C ALA A 246 1.77 -3.73 -0.91
N TRP A 247 3.09 -3.54 -1.09
CA TRP A 247 3.76 -3.76 -2.38
C TRP A 247 3.90 -5.24 -2.71
N LEU A 248 4.28 -6.08 -1.76
CA LEU A 248 4.32 -7.53 -1.97
C LEU A 248 2.96 -8.09 -2.41
N ALA A 249 1.85 -7.54 -1.89
CA ALA A 249 0.51 -7.95 -2.31
C ALA A 249 0.21 -7.62 -3.78
N ALA A 250 0.84 -6.58 -4.35
CA ALA A 250 0.67 -6.22 -5.76
C ALA A 250 1.56 -7.04 -6.73
N TYR A 251 2.68 -7.58 -6.27
CA TYR A 251 3.67 -8.26 -7.12
C TYR A 251 3.14 -9.44 -7.94
N PRO A 252 2.27 -10.31 -7.40
CA PRO A 252 1.75 -11.42 -8.19
C PRO A 252 0.93 -10.99 -9.42
N ALA A 253 0.33 -9.80 -9.37
CA ALA A 253 -0.40 -9.27 -10.52
C ALA A 253 0.56 -8.89 -11.66
N LEU A 254 1.72 -8.32 -11.34
CA LEU A 254 2.73 -8.00 -12.35
C LEU A 254 3.37 -9.25 -12.94
N LEU A 255 3.66 -10.25 -12.09
CA LEU A 255 4.20 -11.54 -12.54
C LEU A 255 3.24 -12.26 -13.49
N PHE A 256 1.94 -12.25 -13.17
CA PHE A 256 0.91 -12.77 -14.06
C PHE A 256 0.95 -12.11 -15.45
N TRP A 257 1.02 -10.76 -15.48
CA TRP A 257 1.05 -10.03 -16.74
C TRP A 257 2.37 -10.21 -17.50
N SER A 258 3.49 -10.37 -16.83
CA SER A 258 4.76 -10.69 -17.49
C SER A 258 4.66 -12.01 -18.27
N GLY A 259 4.04 -13.04 -17.68
CA GLY A 259 3.79 -14.32 -18.39
C GLY A 259 2.83 -14.20 -19.58
N GLN A 260 1.88 -13.23 -19.56
CA GLN A 260 0.96 -13.01 -20.68
C GLN A 260 1.57 -12.20 -21.82
N LEU A 261 2.58 -11.37 -21.54
CA LEU A 261 3.21 -10.49 -22.53
C LEU A 261 4.35 -11.17 -23.29
N THR A 262 4.97 -12.18 -22.71
CA THR A 262 6.18 -12.83 -23.25
C THR A 262 6.01 -14.32 -23.57
N GLY A 263 4.86 -14.93 -23.25
CA GLY A 263 4.46 -16.29 -23.67
C GLY A 263 3.57 -16.24 -24.88
#